data_30799e7c202cb13c6396fb394af518d3
#
_entry.id   30799e7c202cb13c6396fb394af518d3
#
_cell.length_a   1.000
_cell.length_b   1.000
_cell.length_c   1.000
_cell.angle_alpha   90.00
_cell.angle_beta   90.00
_cell.angle_gamma   90.00
#
_symmetry.space_group_name_H-M   'P 1'
#
loop_
_entity.id
_entity.type
_entity.pdbx_description
1 polymer ?
#
loop_
_entity_poly.entity_id
_entity_poly.type
_entity_poly.pdbx_seq_one_letter_code
_entity_poly.pdbx_strand_id
1 'polypeptide(L)'
;MRRFSFSFRCLAVLSSVLLTAGIELPEALAQASPPIQLHPQNPRYFLFRDRPLVLLTATEHYGSVMNRPFDYQRYLDDLVDKRMTFTRTFLLYRELQTPRNPYSTSKPESPDYIAPWPRTGPGKALDKEPIYDLDQWNEEYFVRLHDFLTAASERGIVVELTLFSHTYNDGLYNLNPLRAPNNKQQVGTGPWQAYDSLKDPVLVERQKAYARKIVQETSGFDNIYYEICNEPAGNVKDSGVTTADVDAWLAEMNATVRAELKKLGRKHLIFGAECFDVGALAQHFDTTFSGKLWDAVILHPSTYVRYRGRNYRMGDFMSKQLTLRDVRDFCVDVAHVPKPLVSDEDNAASMYRDPAGWTIHRKRAWATVISGAHYDFIDFSIRVGQETGTAESNRMLRTWFKHLSTLIHSFDFIRAKPGVPWLRKAPRPALVSTMVVEGEDYLAYLADARELSDPAAGSPMAGAVEVDLPGGMYEVRLFSPTTGGLSPAVRIEGGKPQKFELLPFEHDIVVRATRLR
;
A
#
# COMPACT_ATOMS: atom_id res chain seq x y z
N MET A 1 50.03 -13.30 77.46
CA MET A 1 51.51 -13.30 77.64
C MET A 1 52.15 -12.89 76.30
N ARG A 2 52.93 -11.84 76.39
CA ARG A 2 54.13 -11.47 75.61
C ARG A 2 53.94 -11.43 74.05
N ARG A 3 54.01 -10.33 73.48
CA ARG A 3 54.98 -9.23 73.30
C ARG A 3 55.63 -9.27 71.89
N PHE A 4 55.55 -8.14 71.20
CA PHE A 4 56.58 -7.37 70.44
C PHE A 4 57.14 -8.03 69.19
N SER A 5 57.48 -7.38 68.09
CA SER A 5 57.85 -5.95 67.88
C SER A 5 58.06 -5.71 66.38
N PHE A 6 57.78 -4.50 65.90
CA PHE A 6 58.50 -3.57 65.04
C PHE A 6 59.55 -4.13 64.02
N SER A 7 59.43 -3.77 62.73
CA SER A 7 60.32 -2.77 62.11
C SER A 7 60.11 -2.59 60.60
N PHE A 8 59.83 -1.40 60.20
CA PHE A 8 60.45 -0.44 59.29
C PHE A 8 60.94 -0.86 57.86
N ARG A 9 60.32 -0.16 56.89
CA ARG A 9 60.83 0.55 55.68
C ARG A 9 61.48 -0.25 54.58
N CYS A 10 60.86 -0.15 53.39
CA CYS A 10 61.51 0.50 52.23
C CYS A 10 60.49 0.89 51.18
N LEU A 11 60.49 2.17 50.83
CA LEU A 11 59.80 2.75 49.67
C LEU A 11 60.49 2.27 48.40
N ALA A 12 59.72 1.65 47.49
CA ALA A 12 60.09 1.55 46.09
C ALA A 12 58.96 2.09 45.27
N VAL A 13 59.18 3.26 44.66
CA VAL A 13 58.28 3.88 43.67
C VAL A 13 58.47 3.10 42.37
N LEU A 14 57.48 2.31 41.99
CA LEU A 14 57.35 1.78 40.63
C LEU A 14 56.30 2.60 39.91
N SER A 15 56.80 3.43 38.98
CA SER A 15 55.95 4.12 38.00
C SER A 15 55.38 3.10 37.03
N SER A 16 54.10 2.77 37.16
CA SER A 16 53.37 1.97 36.19
C SER A 16 52.95 2.84 35.03
N VAL A 17 53.63 2.70 33.89
CA VAL A 17 53.17 3.22 32.60
C VAL A 17 51.94 2.39 32.20
N LEU A 18 50.77 2.92 32.35
CA LEU A 18 49.55 2.39 31.75
C LEU A 18 49.59 2.66 30.23
N LEU A 19 49.98 1.66 29.46
CA LEU A 19 49.66 1.63 28.03
C LEU A 19 48.15 1.38 27.91
N THR A 20 47.39 2.44 27.65
CA THR A 20 46.02 2.32 27.12
C THR A 20 46.15 1.90 25.67
N ALA A 21 46.10 0.60 25.41
CA ALA A 21 45.79 0.10 24.07
C ALA A 21 44.35 0.50 23.78
N GLY A 22 44.17 1.56 23.02
CA GLY A 22 42.90 1.90 22.42
C GLY A 22 42.50 0.77 21.49
N ILE A 23 41.56 -0.04 21.92
CA ILE A 23 40.81 -0.91 21.01
C ILE A 23 39.95 0.05 20.19
N GLU A 24 40.48 0.47 19.02
CA GLU A 24 39.65 1.00 17.97
C GLU A 24 38.73 -0.14 17.51
N LEU A 25 37.49 -0.14 18.06
CA LEU A 25 36.42 -0.87 17.44
C LEU A 25 36.26 -0.29 16.02
N PRO A 26 36.33 -1.10 14.97
CA PRO A 26 36.00 -0.60 13.64
C PRO A 26 34.53 -0.16 13.68
N GLU A 27 34.30 1.14 13.69
CA GLU A 27 33.04 1.73 13.25
C GLU A 27 32.88 1.41 11.76
N ALA A 28 32.58 0.17 11.45
CA ALA A 28 31.77 -0.13 10.31
C ALA A 28 30.34 0.34 10.69
N LEU A 29 30.11 1.64 10.64
CA LEU A 29 28.79 2.18 10.41
C LEU A 29 28.33 1.50 9.12
N ALA A 30 27.60 0.39 9.28
CA ALA A 30 26.84 -0.17 8.18
C ALA A 30 26.03 1.01 7.66
N GLN A 31 26.38 1.52 6.49
CA GLN A 31 25.65 2.60 5.85
C GLN A 31 24.21 2.11 5.77
N ALA A 32 23.32 2.72 6.54
CA ALA A 32 21.92 2.35 6.55
C ALA A 32 21.45 2.35 5.09
N SER A 33 20.84 1.26 4.65
CA SER A 33 20.32 1.15 3.28
C SER A 33 19.45 2.36 2.99
N PRO A 34 19.53 2.93 1.78
CA PRO A 34 18.66 4.04 1.43
C PRO A 34 17.20 3.59 1.53
N PRO A 35 16.29 4.47 1.94
CA PRO A 35 14.87 4.14 1.95
C PRO A 35 14.41 3.76 0.54
N ILE A 36 13.28 3.05 0.46
CA ILE A 36 12.62 2.79 -0.83
C ILE A 36 12.55 4.08 -1.65
N GLN A 37 12.91 3.99 -2.92
CA GLN A 37 13.01 5.14 -3.81
C GLN A 37 12.43 4.83 -5.18
N LEU A 38 12.15 5.85 -5.98
CA LEU A 38 11.77 5.67 -7.36
C LEU A 38 12.93 5.05 -8.15
N HIS A 39 12.62 4.11 -9.05
CA HIS A 39 13.64 3.45 -9.86
C HIS A 39 14.27 4.44 -10.85
N PRO A 40 15.60 4.59 -10.90
CA PRO A 40 16.27 5.64 -11.68
C PRO A 40 16.06 5.54 -13.19
N GLN A 41 15.87 4.33 -13.73
CA GLN A 41 15.62 4.13 -15.17
C GLN A 41 14.14 4.19 -15.53
N ASN A 42 13.24 3.89 -14.61
CA ASN A 42 11.80 3.94 -14.83
C ASN A 42 11.07 4.38 -13.55
N PRO A 43 10.89 5.68 -13.33
CA PRO A 43 10.32 6.22 -12.09
C PRO A 43 8.85 5.85 -11.82
N ARG A 44 8.23 5.04 -12.69
CA ARG A 44 6.91 4.44 -12.41
C ARG A 44 6.99 3.23 -11.50
N TYR A 45 8.19 2.75 -11.20
CA TYR A 45 8.47 1.62 -10.33
C TYR A 45 9.41 2.03 -9.21
N PHE A 46 9.63 1.14 -8.28
CA PHE A 46 10.46 1.39 -7.11
C PHE A 46 11.77 0.60 -7.16
N LEU A 47 12.75 1.12 -6.44
CA LEU A 47 13.98 0.42 -6.10
C LEU A 47 14.05 0.29 -4.58
N PHE A 48 14.15 -0.94 -4.09
CA PHE A 48 14.28 -1.24 -2.67
C PHE A 48 15.39 -2.26 -2.45
N ARG A 49 16.39 -1.89 -1.68
CA ARG A 49 17.59 -2.71 -1.40
C ARG A 49 18.18 -3.30 -2.71
N ASP A 50 18.43 -2.43 -3.67
CA ASP A 50 18.97 -2.71 -5.01
C ASP A 50 18.12 -3.67 -5.87
N ARG A 51 16.85 -3.86 -5.53
CA ARG A 51 15.90 -4.68 -6.32
C ARG A 51 14.79 -3.82 -6.88
N PRO A 52 14.52 -3.91 -8.19
CA PRO A 52 13.30 -3.36 -8.77
C PRO A 52 12.06 -3.97 -8.13
N LEU A 53 11.06 -3.15 -7.84
CA LEU A 53 9.90 -3.58 -7.07
C LEU A 53 8.60 -3.11 -7.70
N VAL A 54 7.64 -4.02 -7.82
CA VAL A 54 6.21 -3.74 -7.99
C VAL A 54 5.55 -3.88 -6.63
N LEU A 55 4.85 -2.84 -6.18
CA LEU A 55 4.04 -2.93 -4.96
C LEU A 55 2.78 -3.76 -5.26
N LEU A 56 2.63 -4.86 -4.54
CA LEU A 56 1.50 -5.78 -4.68
C LEU A 56 1.18 -6.42 -3.34
N THR A 57 -0.06 -6.26 -2.88
CA THR A 57 -0.49 -6.84 -1.61
C THR A 57 -2.01 -7.08 -1.54
N ALA A 58 -2.41 -7.80 -0.50
CA ALA A 58 -3.75 -7.83 0.07
C ALA A 58 -3.59 -7.55 1.56
N THR A 59 -3.92 -6.35 2.00
CA THR A 59 -3.50 -5.84 3.30
C THR A 59 -4.65 -5.65 4.30
N GLU A 60 -4.30 -5.73 5.57
CA GLU A 60 -5.15 -5.34 6.68
C GLU A 60 -4.64 -3.99 7.22
N HIS A 61 -5.48 -2.97 7.20
CA HIS A 61 -5.07 -1.60 7.48
C HIS A 61 -5.14 -1.21 8.96
N TYR A 62 -6.00 -1.86 9.74
CA TYR A 62 -6.42 -1.36 11.05
C TYR A 62 -5.80 -2.08 12.25
N GLY A 63 -5.09 -3.18 12.04
CA GLY A 63 -4.67 -4.06 13.12
C GLY A 63 -3.24 -3.89 13.58
N SER A 64 -2.31 -3.64 12.68
CA SER A 64 -0.87 -3.84 12.91
C SER A 64 -0.31 -3.11 14.13
N VAL A 65 -0.60 -1.82 14.28
CA VAL A 65 -0.06 -0.98 15.38
C VAL A 65 -1.14 -0.65 16.40
N MET A 66 -2.30 -0.15 15.96
CA MET A 66 -3.32 0.40 16.83
C MET A 66 -4.11 -0.66 17.62
N ASN A 67 -4.01 -1.92 17.23
CA ASN A 67 -4.79 -3.02 17.79
C ASN A 67 -3.88 -4.04 18.49
N ARG A 68 -3.82 -3.99 19.83
CA ARG A 68 -2.94 -4.85 20.64
C ARG A 68 -3.06 -6.34 20.36
N PRO A 69 -4.27 -6.93 20.19
CA PRO A 69 -4.41 -8.36 19.93
C PRO A 69 -3.98 -8.82 18.54
N PHE A 70 -3.71 -7.91 17.62
CA PHE A 70 -3.32 -8.30 16.28
C PHE A 70 -1.90 -8.87 16.26
N ASP A 71 -1.75 -10.15 15.89
CA ASP A 71 -0.47 -10.83 15.72
C ASP A 71 0.15 -10.48 14.36
N TYR A 72 0.81 -9.34 14.31
CA TYR A 72 1.45 -8.88 13.08
C TYR A 72 2.62 -9.76 12.64
N GLN A 73 3.24 -10.53 13.53
CA GLN A 73 4.33 -11.44 13.16
C GLN A 73 3.81 -12.49 12.19
N ARG A 74 2.75 -13.18 12.56
CA ARG A 74 2.10 -14.19 11.74
C ARG A 74 1.51 -13.60 10.45
N TYR A 75 0.96 -12.39 10.53
CA TYR A 75 0.46 -11.64 9.37
C TYR A 75 1.59 -11.37 8.35
N LEU A 76 2.73 -10.86 8.81
CA LEU A 76 3.88 -10.58 7.96
C LEU A 76 4.48 -11.86 7.37
N ASP A 77 4.50 -12.97 8.12
CA ASP A 77 4.93 -14.28 7.62
C ASP A 77 4.06 -14.77 6.46
N ASP A 78 2.73 -14.56 6.54
CA ASP A 78 1.83 -14.88 5.44
C ASP A 78 2.07 -14.00 4.21
N LEU A 79 2.33 -12.70 4.39
CA LEU A 79 2.71 -11.82 3.27
C LEU A 79 3.95 -12.34 2.55
N VAL A 80 4.97 -12.78 3.28
CA VAL A 80 6.19 -13.37 2.70
C VAL A 80 5.87 -14.67 1.95
N ASP A 81 5.12 -15.58 2.56
CA ASP A 81 4.70 -16.83 1.88
C ASP A 81 3.96 -16.56 0.58
N LYS A 82 3.13 -15.53 0.56
CA LYS A 82 2.35 -15.11 -0.61
C LYS A 82 3.12 -14.18 -1.56
N ARG A 83 4.41 -13.93 -1.31
CA ARG A 83 5.26 -13.03 -2.11
C ARG A 83 4.68 -11.63 -2.27
N MET A 84 3.94 -11.16 -1.28
CA MET A 84 3.52 -9.77 -1.19
C MET A 84 4.74 -8.89 -0.93
N THR A 85 4.71 -7.67 -1.44
CA THR A 85 5.88 -6.79 -1.39
C THR A 85 5.73 -5.65 -0.41
N PHE A 86 4.50 -5.35 -0.02
CA PHE A 86 4.23 -4.29 0.95
C PHE A 86 2.99 -4.58 1.80
N THR A 87 2.81 -3.76 2.80
CA THR A 87 1.59 -3.66 3.61
C THR A 87 1.31 -2.20 3.92
N ARG A 88 0.07 -1.87 4.19
CA ARG A 88 -0.39 -0.55 4.60
C ARG A 88 -0.88 -0.57 6.03
N THR A 89 -0.66 0.48 6.80
CA THR A 89 -1.16 0.57 8.17
C THR A 89 -1.57 1.99 8.54
N PHE A 90 -2.77 2.12 9.11
CA PHE A 90 -3.24 3.37 9.68
C PHE A 90 -2.59 3.62 11.05
N LEU A 91 -2.14 4.84 11.27
CA LEU A 91 -1.43 5.21 12.50
C LEU A 91 -2.31 5.96 13.52
N LEU A 92 -3.43 6.50 13.09
CA LEU A 92 -4.31 7.30 13.95
C LEU A 92 -5.79 6.95 13.80
N TYR A 93 -6.21 6.52 12.61
CA TYR A 93 -7.61 6.30 12.29
C TYR A 93 -8.12 4.98 12.85
N ARG A 94 -9.28 5.01 13.53
CA ARG A 94 -10.03 3.84 13.99
C ARG A 94 -11.33 3.74 13.24
N GLU A 95 -11.58 2.60 12.63
CA GLU A 95 -12.87 2.35 11.99
C GLU A 95 -13.86 1.72 12.98
N LEU A 96 -15.14 2.10 12.84
CA LEU A 96 -16.22 1.43 13.53
C LEU A 96 -16.38 0.00 13.01
N GLN A 97 -16.18 -0.97 13.89
CA GLN A 97 -16.40 -2.37 13.59
C GLN A 97 -17.89 -2.64 13.51
N THR A 98 -18.45 -2.43 12.34
CA THR A 98 -19.87 -2.64 12.06
C THR A 98 -20.09 -4.05 11.49
N PRO A 99 -21.36 -4.51 11.37
CA PRO A 99 -21.66 -5.73 10.61
C PRO A 99 -21.15 -5.72 9.17
N ARG A 100 -20.76 -4.55 8.64
CA ARG A 100 -20.14 -4.41 7.31
C ARG A 100 -18.69 -4.89 7.29
N ASN A 101 -18.03 -4.90 8.44
CA ASN A 101 -16.70 -5.50 8.60
C ASN A 101 -16.77 -6.70 9.56
N PRO A 102 -17.29 -7.84 9.11
CA PRO A 102 -17.49 -9.02 9.97
C PRO A 102 -16.19 -9.68 10.38
N TYR A 103 -15.06 -9.24 9.87
CA TYR A 103 -13.75 -9.86 10.07
C TYR A 103 -12.92 -9.25 11.15
N SER A 104 -13.23 -8.04 11.59
CA SER A 104 -12.58 -7.47 12.75
C SER A 104 -13.23 -7.99 14.04
N THR A 105 -12.40 -8.46 14.96
CA THR A 105 -12.83 -8.92 16.28
C THR A 105 -12.70 -7.85 17.34
N SER A 106 -11.93 -6.80 17.09
CA SER A 106 -11.83 -5.65 18.00
C SER A 106 -13.02 -4.73 17.85
N LYS A 107 -13.55 -4.29 18.98
CA LYS A 107 -14.61 -3.28 19.01
C LYS A 107 -13.98 -1.89 19.06
N PRO A 108 -14.60 -0.88 18.42
CA PRO A 108 -14.07 0.49 18.43
C PRO A 108 -13.88 1.07 19.82
N GLU A 109 -14.77 0.70 20.76
CA GLU A 109 -14.74 1.10 22.17
C GLU A 109 -13.83 0.20 23.02
N SER A 110 -13.12 -0.73 22.39
CA SER A 110 -12.27 -1.67 23.11
C SER A 110 -11.03 -1.00 23.70
N PRO A 111 -10.61 -1.37 24.93
CA PRO A 111 -9.32 -0.98 25.48
C PRO A 111 -8.12 -1.58 24.70
N ASP A 112 -8.38 -2.51 23.78
CA ASP A 112 -7.35 -3.09 22.91
C ASP A 112 -6.76 -2.08 21.91
N TYR A 113 -7.47 -0.97 21.64
CA TYR A 113 -6.95 0.08 20.80
C TYR A 113 -5.98 0.98 21.56
N ILE A 114 -4.83 1.24 20.96
CA ILE A 114 -3.85 2.22 21.42
C ILE A 114 -3.71 3.35 20.41
N ALA A 115 -3.34 4.52 20.90
CA ALA A 115 -3.14 5.72 20.09
C ALA A 115 -1.80 6.38 20.43
N PRO A 116 -1.30 7.31 19.61
CA PRO A 116 -0.06 8.04 19.87
C PRO A 116 -0.01 8.80 21.19
N TRP A 117 -1.17 9.06 21.79
CA TRP A 117 -1.29 9.75 23.09
C TRP A 117 -1.84 8.81 24.17
N PRO A 118 -1.35 8.94 25.43
CA PRO A 118 -1.84 8.10 26.50
C PRO A 118 -3.23 8.53 27.00
N ARG A 119 -3.96 7.57 27.54
CA ARG A 119 -5.24 7.82 28.22
C ARG A 119 -4.97 8.01 29.72
N THR A 120 -5.01 9.24 30.19
CA THR A 120 -4.64 9.58 31.58
C THR A 120 -5.82 10.08 32.41
N GLY A 121 -7.03 10.27 31.82
CA GLY A 121 -8.16 10.85 32.56
C GLY A 121 -7.82 12.26 33.12
N PRO A 122 -8.52 12.76 34.11
CA PRO A 122 -9.79 12.27 34.62
C PRO A 122 -10.93 12.46 33.62
N GLY A 123 -11.96 11.66 33.71
CA GLY A 123 -13.13 11.69 32.84
C GLY A 123 -13.05 10.64 31.75
N LYS A 124 -14.14 10.54 30.97
CA LYS A 124 -14.30 9.55 29.91
C LYS A 124 -14.48 10.22 28.56
N ALA A 125 -13.80 9.68 27.56
CA ALA A 125 -13.99 10.00 26.16
C ALA A 125 -15.33 9.46 25.63
N LEU A 126 -15.68 9.80 24.40
CA LEU A 126 -16.94 9.36 23.77
C LEU A 126 -17.00 7.83 23.57
N ASP A 127 -15.85 7.16 23.51
CA ASP A 127 -15.74 5.70 23.49
C ASP A 127 -15.75 5.05 24.88
N LYS A 128 -16.07 5.82 25.94
CA LYS A 128 -16.19 5.42 27.35
C LYS A 128 -14.89 5.04 28.06
N GLU A 129 -13.76 5.08 27.37
CA GLU A 129 -12.43 4.92 27.95
C GLU A 129 -11.93 6.25 28.56
N PRO A 130 -10.85 6.26 29.36
CA PRO A 130 -10.28 7.52 29.87
C PRO A 130 -9.91 8.48 28.72
N ILE A 131 -10.02 9.79 28.95
CA ILE A 131 -9.65 10.80 27.96
C ILE A 131 -8.15 10.84 27.70
N TYR A 132 -7.78 11.26 26.48
CA TYR A 132 -6.39 11.39 26.05
C TYR A 132 -5.73 12.66 26.62
N ASP A 133 -4.41 12.58 26.80
CA ASP A 133 -3.56 13.73 27.09
C ASP A 133 -2.67 14.03 25.89
N LEU A 134 -3.02 15.05 25.09
CA LEU A 134 -2.31 15.39 23.87
C LEU A 134 -0.96 16.08 24.12
N ASP A 135 -0.59 16.37 25.37
CA ASP A 135 0.72 16.93 25.73
C ASP A 135 1.76 15.85 26.05
N GLN A 136 1.36 14.58 26.03
CA GLN A 136 2.23 13.44 26.27
C GLN A 136 2.18 12.45 25.11
N TRP A 137 3.29 11.76 24.84
CA TRP A 137 3.34 10.68 23.88
C TRP A 137 3.18 9.32 24.58
N ASN A 138 2.49 8.39 23.92
CA ASN A 138 2.28 7.04 24.44
C ASN A 138 3.45 6.13 24.03
N GLU A 139 4.34 5.84 24.95
CA GLU A 139 5.53 5.01 24.71
C GLU A 139 5.14 3.61 24.19
N GLU A 140 4.10 2.98 24.75
CA GLU A 140 3.63 1.66 24.28
C GLU A 140 3.29 1.67 22.78
N TYR A 141 2.66 2.73 22.30
CA TYR A 141 2.33 2.88 20.90
C TYR A 141 3.58 2.94 20.01
N PHE A 142 4.57 3.75 20.40
CA PHE A 142 5.79 3.90 19.60
C PHE A 142 6.69 2.67 19.66
N VAL A 143 6.79 1.99 20.79
CA VAL A 143 7.48 0.69 20.90
C VAL A 143 6.84 -0.32 19.94
N ARG A 144 5.50 -0.46 19.96
CA ARG A 144 4.80 -1.37 19.06
C ARG A 144 4.98 -0.98 17.57
N LEU A 145 4.99 0.32 17.25
CA LEU A 145 5.27 0.81 15.90
C LEU A 145 6.68 0.40 15.43
N HIS A 146 7.70 0.61 16.27
CA HIS A 146 9.08 0.21 15.96
C HIS A 146 9.21 -1.30 15.80
N ASP A 147 8.61 -2.09 16.67
CA ASP A 147 8.64 -3.56 16.60
C ASP A 147 7.98 -4.05 15.30
N PHE A 148 6.85 -3.48 14.92
CA PHE A 148 6.17 -3.81 13.66
C PHE A 148 7.05 -3.46 12.43
N LEU A 149 7.61 -2.26 12.40
CA LEU A 149 8.46 -1.81 11.29
C LEU A 149 9.75 -2.64 11.19
N THR A 150 10.35 -3.00 12.32
CA THR A 150 11.51 -3.89 12.38
C THR A 150 11.17 -5.26 11.83
N ALA A 151 10.07 -5.86 12.30
CA ALA A 151 9.62 -7.17 11.83
C ALA A 151 9.32 -7.18 10.32
N ALA A 152 8.72 -6.11 9.79
CA ALA A 152 8.48 -5.95 8.36
C ALA A 152 9.81 -5.78 7.57
N SER A 153 10.75 -4.97 8.10
CA SER A 153 12.06 -4.74 7.49
C SER A 153 12.89 -6.03 7.38
N GLU A 154 12.92 -6.84 8.44
CA GLU A 154 13.60 -8.14 8.46
C GLU A 154 13.06 -9.10 7.40
N ARG A 155 11.79 -8.99 7.07
CA ARG A 155 11.10 -9.79 6.05
C ARG A 155 11.17 -9.19 4.64
N GLY A 156 11.76 -8.01 4.48
CA GLY A 156 11.82 -7.30 3.21
C GLY A 156 10.47 -6.75 2.74
N ILE A 157 9.52 -6.56 3.65
CA ILE A 157 8.21 -5.97 3.40
C ILE A 157 8.31 -4.45 3.55
N VAL A 158 7.85 -3.71 2.54
CA VAL A 158 7.69 -2.27 2.59
C VAL A 158 6.41 -1.94 3.36
N VAL A 159 6.43 -0.86 4.14
CA VAL A 159 5.26 -0.41 4.91
C VAL A 159 4.83 0.98 4.47
N GLU A 160 3.60 1.10 4.05
CA GLU A 160 2.92 2.36 3.86
C GLU A 160 2.38 2.85 5.20
N LEU A 161 2.84 4.02 5.62
CA LEU A 161 2.41 4.66 6.86
C LEU A 161 1.36 5.74 6.56
N THR A 162 0.09 5.41 6.75
CA THR A 162 -1.03 6.33 6.56
C THR A 162 -1.20 7.20 7.80
N LEU A 163 -0.82 8.48 7.69
CA LEU A 163 -0.80 9.41 8.84
C LEU A 163 -2.21 9.78 9.31
N PHE A 164 -3.08 10.14 8.36
CA PHE A 164 -4.45 10.58 8.61
C PHE A 164 -5.44 9.81 7.75
N SER A 165 -6.72 9.93 8.06
CA SER A 165 -7.82 9.49 7.23
C SER A 165 -8.97 10.45 7.37
N HIS A 166 -9.70 10.66 6.28
CA HIS A 166 -11.00 11.33 6.33
C HIS A 166 -11.92 10.65 7.34
N THR A 167 -12.75 11.41 8.03
CA THR A 167 -13.54 10.87 9.17
C THR A 167 -14.95 10.40 8.80
N TYR A 168 -15.39 10.57 7.60
CA TYR A 168 -16.66 10.14 6.97
C TYR A 168 -17.96 10.47 7.71
N ASN A 169 -17.97 10.47 9.05
CA ASN A 169 -19.16 10.73 9.86
C ASN A 169 -18.81 11.01 11.34
N ASP A 170 -19.80 11.48 12.10
CA ASP A 170 -19.63 11.75 13.54
C ASP A 170 -19.25 10.51 14.35
N GLY A 171 -19.75 9.32 13.98
CA GLY A 171 -19.44 8.09 14.70
C GLY A 171 -17.96 7.77 14.69
N LEU A 172 -17.31 7.92 13.54
CA LEU A 172 -15.88 7.72 13.38
C LEU A 172 -15.08 8.85 14.03
N TYR A 173 -15.53 10.10 13.86
CA TYR A 173 -14.87 11.22 14.53
C TYR A 173 -14.94 11.13 16.06
N ASN A 174 -15.99 10.52 16.60
CA ASN A 174 -16.12 10.26 18.04
C ASN A 174 -15.05 9.31 18.59
N LEU A 175 -14.35 8.58 17.73
CA LEU A 175 -13.22 7.70 18.14
C LEU A 175 -11.85 8.38 18.05
N ASN A 176 -11.79 9.57 17.44
CA ASN A 176 -10.53 10.26 17.18
C ASN A 176 -10.02 10.95 18.46
N PRO A 177 -8.75 10.73 18.87
CA PRO A 177 -8.14 11.47 19.99
C PRO A 177 -8.17 12.98 19.84
N LEU A 178 -8.13 13.48 18.59
CA LEU A 178 -8.15 14.91 18.27
C LEU A 178 -9.57 15.50 18.21
N ARG A 179 -10.59 14.83 18.72
CA ARG A 179 -11.92 15.39 18.95
C ARG A 179 -12.03 15.91 20.38
N ALA A 180 -12.52 17.14 20.58
CA ALA A 180 -12.52 17.84 21.87
C ALA A 180 -13.03 17.03 23.07
N PRO A 181 -14.17 16.30 23.04
CA PRO A 181 -14.61 15.50 24.18
C PRO A 181 -13.68 14.35 24.54
N ASN A 182 -12.74 13.98 23.67
CA ASN A 182 -11.83 12.85 23.86
C ASN A 182 -10.49 13.24 24.46
N ASN A 183 -10.17 14.54 24.56
CA ASN A 183 -8.87 15.00 25.02
C ASN A 183 -8.97 16.10 26.09
N LYS A 184 -7.95 16.18 26.96
CA LYS A 184 -7.87 17.18 28.02
C LYS A 184 -7.77 18.60 27.50
N GLN A 185 -7.12 18.80 26.37
CA GLN A 185 -6.81 20.10 25.79
C GLN A 185 -8.00 20.71 25.03
N GLN A 186 -9.12 20.01 24.94
CA GLN A 186 -10.34 20.42 24.24
C GLN A 186 -10.08 20.84 22.77
N VAL A 187 -9.16 20.14 22.10
CA VAL A 187 -8.81 20.36 20.68
C VAL A 187 -9.81 19.64 19.78
N GLY A 188 -10.17 20.22 18.62
CA GLY A 188 -11.09 19.64 17.66
C GLY A 188 -12.56 19.82 18.06
N THR A 189 -12.98 21.06 18.24
CA THR A 189 -14.36 21.43 18.57
C THR A 189 -15.27 21.52 17.35
N GLY A 190 -14.68 21.58 16.14
CA GLY A 190 -15.40 21.66 14.88
C GLY A 190 -16.12 20.35 14.49
N PRO A 191 -16.95 20.40 13.44
CA PRO A 191 -17.59 19.21 12.89
C PRO A 191 -16.56 18.29 12.21
N TRP A 192 -16.93 17.01 12.05
CA TRP A 192 -16.03 16.02 11.44
C TRP A 192 -15.56 16.40 10.02
N GLN A 193 -16.39 17.11 9.25
CA GLN A 193 -16.04 17.56 7.89
C GLN A 193 -14.90 18.58 7.86
N ALA A 194 -14.62 19.25 8.98
CA ALA A 194 -13.55 20.23 9.09
C ALA A 194 -12.23 19.62 9.56
N TYR A 195 -12.18 18.34 9.86
CA TYR A 195 -11.00 17.65 10.40
C TYR A 195 -9.78 17.75 9.48
N ASP A 196 -9.96 17.55 8.21
CA ASP A 196 -8.96 17.63 7.14
C ASP A 196 -9.02 18.98 6.40
N SER A 197 -9.07 20.07 7.17
CA SER A 197 -9.04 21.45 6.65
C SER A 197 -8.22 22.36 7.55
N LEU A 198 -7.88 23.56 7.05
CA LEU A 198 -7.16 24.57 7.83
C LEU A 198 -8.08 25.46 8.70
N LYS A 199 -9.36 25.12 8.84
CA LYS A 199 -10.38 25.97 9.51
C LYS A 199 -10.24 26.01 11.04
N ASP A 200 -9.62 25.02 11.64
CA ASP A 200 -9.30 24.99 13.09
C ASP A 200 -7.77 25.04 13.28
N PRO A 201 -7.18 26.23 13.47
CA PRO A 201 -5.72 26.37 13.61
C PRO A 201 -5.13 25.60 14.79
N VAL A 202 -5.90 25.43 15.88
CA VAL A 202 -5.44 24.69 17.07
C VAL A 202 -5.36 23.20 16.77
N LEU A 203 -6.36 22.66 16.08
CA LEU A 203 -6.34 21.28 15.59
C LEU A 203 -5.18 21.05 14.61
N VAL A 204 -5.01 21.95 13.64
CA VAL A 204 -3.95 21.88 12.64
C VAL A 204 -2.55 21.82 13.29
N GLU A 205 -2.28 22.63 14.30
CA GLU A 205 -0.99 22.56 15.00
C GLU A 205 -0.78 21.23 15.74
N ARG A 206 -1.82 20.62 16.28
CA ARG A 206 -1.74 19.28 16.88
C ARG A 206 -1.52 18.20 15.81
N GLN A 207 -2.17 18.30 14.66
CA GLN A 207 -1.94 17.40 13.53
C GLN A 207 -0.49 17.51 13.01
N LYS A 208 0.05 18.73 12.89
CA LYS A 208 1.46 18.96 12.50
C LYS A 208 2.44 18.41 13.54
N ALA A 209 2.16 18.58 14.83
CA ALA A 209 2.99 18.01 15.91
C ALA A 209 3.01 16.48 15.84
N TYR A 210 1.85 15.87 15.60
CA TYR A 210 1.73 14.43 15.40
C TYR A 210 2.51 13.96 14.18
N ALA A 211 2.33 14.58 13.02
CA ALA A 211 3.04 14.23 11.80
C ALA A 211 4.56 14.30 11.99
N ARG A 212 5.08 15.38 12.63
CA ARG A 212 6.50 15.50 12.97
C ARG A 212 6.97 14.35 13.88
N LYS A 213 6.19 14.00 14.90
CA LYS A 213 6.54 12.93 15.83
C LYS A 213 6.64 11.59 15.11
N ILE A 214 5.67 11.25 14.25
CA ILE A 214 5.74 10.02 13.46
C ILE A 214 7.01 10.00 12.59
N VAL A 215 7.32 11.09 11.90
CA VAL A 215 8.54 11.18 11.07
C VAL A 215 9.81 11.00 11.92
N GLN A 216 9.90 11.63 13.10
CA GLN A 216 11.02 11.48 14.01
C GLN A 216 11.24 10.03 14.43
N GLU A 217 10.16 9.31 14.74
CA GLU A 217 10.21 7.93 15.18
C GLU A 217 10.51 6.94 14.04
N THR A 218 10.07 7.24 12.83
CA THR A 218 10.07 6.23 11.76
C THR A 218 11.09 6.47 10.65
N SER A 219 11.63 7.66 10.49
CA SER A 219 12.54 8.01 9.38
C SER A 219 13.91 7.30 9.42
N GLY A 220 14.17 6.49 10.44
CA GLY A 220 15.32 5.58 10.49
C GLY A 220 15.15 4.31 9.68
N PHE A 221 13.91 3.92 9.35
CA PHE A 221 13.61 2.70 8.62
C PHE A 221 13.74 2.89 7.11
N ASP A 222 14.34 1.92 6.42
CA ASP A 222 14.51 1.94 4.96
C ASP A 222 13.29 1.43 4.20
N ASN A 223 12.43 0.69 4.86
CA ASN A 223 11.30 -0.02 4.29
C ASN A 223 9.96 0.73 4.43
N ILE A 224 9.97 2.05 4.50
CA ILE A 224 8.74 2.83 4.66
C ILE A 224 8.60 3.95 3.63
N TYR A 225 7.38 4.34 3.37
CA TYR A 225 6.98 5.61 2.79
C TYR A 225 5.74 6.14 3.52
N TYR A 226 5.43 7.43 3.32
CA TYR A 226 4.32 8.07 4.00
C TYR A 226 3.18 8.31 3.03
N GLU A 227 1.97 8.04 3.48
CA GLU A 227 0.74 8.58 2.92
C GLU A 227 0.22 9.67 3.84
N ILE A 228 -0.14 10.83 3.30
CA ILE A 228 -0.60 11.95 4.14
C ILE A 228 -2.01 11.66 4.67
N CYS A 229 -2.94 11.30 3.81
CA CYS A 229 -4.32 11.09 4.21
C CYS A 229 -5.01 10.05 3.32
N ASN A 230 -5.64 9.09 3.96
CA ASN A 230 -6.56 8.18 3.31
C ASN A 230 -7.85 8.91 2.92
N GLU A 231 -8.26 8.75 1.67
CA GLU A 231 -9.54 9.22 1.11
C GLU A 231 -9.94 10.67 1.49
N PRO A 232 -9.03 11.65 1.35
CA PRO A 232 -9.38 13.04 1.67
C PRO A 232 -10.57 13.47 0.81
N ALA A 233 -11.61 14.06 1.42
CA ALA A 233 -12.86 14.37 0.75
C ALA A 233 -13.42 15.74 1.09
N GLY A 234 -13.85 16.48 0.06
CA GLY A 234 -14.46 17.80 0.18
C GLY A 234 -15.81 17.89 -0.52
N ASN A 235 -16.41 19.06 -0.48
CA ASN A 235 -17.75 19.31 -1.01
C ASN A 235 -18.82 18.38 -0.40
N VAL A 236 -18.60 17.93 0.83
CA VAL A 236 -19.62 17.19 1.59
C VAL A 236 -20.80 18.14 1.82
N LYS A 237 -22.01 17.64 1.59
CA LYS A 237 -23.23 18.43 1.70
C LYS A 237 -23.30 19.16 3.04
N ASP A 238 -23.64 20.44 3.00
CA ASP A 238 -23.84 21.34 4.16
C ASP A 238 -22.59 21.51 5.07
N SER A 239 -21.41 21.09 4.63
CA SER A 239 -20.18 21.18 5.43
C SER A 239 -19.51 22.57 5.40
N GLY A 240 -19.70 23.31 4.32
CA GLY A 240 -18.94 24.52 4.05
C GLY A 240 -17.43 24.27 3.85
N VAL A 241 -17.00 23.01 3.67
CA VAL A 241 -15.62 22.59 3.37
C VAL A 241 -15.55 22.18 1.91
N THR A 242 -14.76 22.92 1.13
CA THR A 242 -14.56 22.66 -0.30
C THR A 242 -13.40 21.69 -0.53
N THR A 243 -13.30 21.12 -1.74
CA THR A 243 -12.11 20.36 -2.14
C THR A 243 -10.84 21.20 -2.02
N ALA A 244 -10.90 22.47 -2.37
CA ALA A 244 -9.74 23.38 -2.23
C ALA A 244 -9.30 23.60 -0.77
N ASP A 245 -10.22 23.60 0.20
CA ASP A 245 -9.87 23.66 1.63
C ASP A 245 -9.10 22.40 2.07
N VAL A 246 -9.52 21.24 1.58
CA VAL A 246 -8.86 19.94 1.89
C VAL A 246 -7.51 19.84 1.19
N ASP A 247 -7.42 20.23 -0.09
CA ASP A 247 -6.16 20.23 -0.84
C ASP A 247 -5.13 21.19 -0.21
N ALA A 248 -5.57 22.33 0.33
CA ALA A 248 -4.70 23.24 1.08
C ALA A 248 -4.16 22.58 2.38
N TRP A 249 -4.99 21.85 3.09
CA TRP A 249 -4.58 21.10 4.27
C TRP A 249 -3.61 19.95 3.92
N LEU A 250 -3.87 19.21 2.85
CA LEU A 250 -2.96 18.17 2.34
C LEU A 250 -1.58 18.74 2.01
N ALA A 251 -1.54 19.91 1.35
CA ALA A 251 -0.31 20.59 1.03
C ALA A 251 0.46 21.02 2.29
N GLU A 252 -0.22 21.53 3.32
CA GLU A 252 0.37 21.93 4.60
C GLU A 252 0.94 20.71 5.37
N MET A 253 0.21 19.60 5.40
CA MET A 253 0.69 18.38 6.05
C MET A 253 1.89 17.79 5.30
N ASN A 254 1.84 17.74 3.95
CA ASN A 254 2.98 17.32 3.14
C ASN A 254 4.21 18.21 3.40
N ALA A 255 4.05 19.53 3.40
CA ALA A 255 5.13 20.45 3.70
C ALA A 255 5.73 20.22 5.11
N THR A 256 4.89 19.93 6.09
CA THR A 256 5.31 19.61 7.46
C THR A 256 6.17 18.33 7.50
N VAL A 257 5.73 17.25 6.84
CA VAL A 257 6.48 15.98 6.75
C VAL A 257 7.81 16.19 6.02
N ARG A 258 7.80 16.88 4.85
CA ARG A 258 9.03 17.17 4.10
C ARG A 258 10.03 18.04 4.87
N ALA A 259 9.54 19.04 5.62
CA ALA A 259 10.39 19.88 6.43
C ALA A 259 11.08 19.08 7.55
N GLU A 260 10.36 18.19 8.22
CA GLU A 260 10.93 17.35 9.27
C GLU A 260 11.91 16.31 8.71
N LEU A 261 11.58 15.65 7.59
CA LEU A 261 12.50 14.77 6.87
C LEU A 261 13.80 15.50 6.48
N LYS A 262 13.69 16.70 5.94
CA LYS A 262 14.85 17.55 5.58
C LYS A 262 15.72 17.86 6.80
N LYS A 263 15.11 18.25 7.92
CA LYS A 263 15.79 18.54 9.19
C LYS A 263 16.57 17.32 9.70
N LEU A 264 16.03 16.11 9.51
CA LEU A 264 16.65 14.84 9.89
C LEU A 264 17.63 14.29 8.84
N GLY A 265 17.80 14.98 7.70
CA GLY A 265 18.66 14.52 6.59
C GLY A 265 18.11 13.26 5.87
N ARG A 266 16.79 13.06 5.88
CA ARG A 266 16.11 11.90 5.30
C ARG A 266 15.36 12.25 4.01
N LYS A 267 15.13 11.24 3.15
CA LYS A 267 14.52 11.40 1.81
C LYS A 267 13.48 10.31 1.53
N HIS A 268 12.56 10.12 2.45
CA HIS A 268 11.45 9.19 2.23
C HIS A 268 10.45 9.73 1.21
N LEU A 269 9.81 8.81 0.48
CA LEU A 269 8.76 9.14 -0.45
C LEU A 269 7.47 9.52 0.29
N ILE A 270 6.70 10.42 -0.31
CA ILE A 270 5.38 10.82 0.18
C ILE A 270 4.37 10.59 -0.92
N PHE A 271 3.41 9.71 -0.65
CA PHE A 271 2.33 9.36 -1.55
C PHE A 271 1.06 10.16 -1.23
N GLY A 272 0.21 10.29 -2.21
CA GLY A 272 -1.09 10.92 -2.02
C GLY A 272 -1.82 11.16 -3.34
N ALA A 273 -3.00 11.75 -3.20
CA ALA A 273 -3.85 12.15 -4.30
C ALA A 273 -4.54 13.48 -3.95
N GLU A 274 -5.19 14.07 -4.91
CA GLU A 274 -6.11 15.18 -4.69
C GLU A 274 -7.37 14.70 -3.98
N CYS A 275 -8.04 15.65 -3.36
CA CYS A 275 -9.27 15.44 -2.64
C CYS A 275 -10.38 14.85 -3.54
N PHE A 276 -11.14 13.90 -3.02
CA PHE A 276 -12.36 13.40 -3.65
C PHE A 276 -13.47 14.45 -3.55
N ASP A 277 -14.12 14.73 -4.68
CA ASP A 277 -15.29 15.60 -4.74
C ASP A 277 -16.57 14.78 -4.50
N VAL A 278 -17.10 14.85 -3.28
CA VAL A 278 -18.31 14.15 -2.89
C VAL A 278 -19.52 14.62 -3.71
N GLY A 279 -19.58 15.90 -4.04
CA GLY A 279 -20.69 16.47 -4.83
C GLY A 279 -20.70 15.97 -6.28
N ALA A 280 -19.53 15.76 -6.86
CA ALA A 280 -19.37 15.25 -8.22
C ALA A 280 -19.19 13.73 -8.29
N LEU A 281 -19.06 13.04 -7.16
CA LEU A 281 -18.73 11.61 -7.04
C LEU A 281 -17.49 11.23 -7.88
N ALA A 282 -16.46 12.08 -7.84
CA ALA A 282 -15.29 11.92 -8.68
C ALA A 282 -14.01 12.40 -8.00
N GLN A 283 -12.89 11.77 -8.38
CA GLN A 283 -11.54 12.24 -8.07
C GLN A 283 -10.86 12.69 -9.36
N HIS A 284 -10.17 13.83 -9.29
CA HIS A 284 -9.46 14.41 -10.43
C HIS A 284 -7.97 14.15 -10.28
N PHE A 285 -7.31 13.80 -11.38
CA PHE A 285 -5.90 13.39 -11.35
C PHE A 285 -4.98 14.23 -12.23
N ASP A 286 -5.48 15.28 -12.90
CA ASP A 286 -4.66 16.09 -13.81
C ASP A 286 -3.51 16.78 -13.10
N THR A 287 -3.78 17.44 -11.98
CA THR A 287 -2.79 18.12 -11.15
C THR A 287 -1.98 17.16 -10.29
N THR A 288 -2.57 16.05 -9.85
CA THR A 288 -1.87 14.99 -9.10
C THR A 288 -0.70 14.42 -9.91
N PHE A 289 -0.94 14.08 -11.18
CA PHE A 289 0.12 13.56 -12.04
C PHE A 289 1.12 14.61 -12.50
N SER A 290 0.66 15.82 -12.84
CA SER A 290 1.52 16.89 -13.35
C SER A 290 2.26 17.65 -12.25
N GLY A 291 1.72 17.68 -11.03
CA GLY A 291 2.26 18.41 -9.88
C GLY A 291 3.48 17.74 -9.25
N LYS A 292 4.10 18.45 -8.30
CA LYS A 292 5.28 18.01 -7.56
C LYS A 292 5.00 17.70 -6.09
N LEU A 293 3.73 17.76 -5.69
CA LEU A 293 3.34 17.55 -4.30
C LEU A 293 3.62 16.12 -3.86
N TRP A 294 3.25 15.15 -4.72
CA TRP A 294 3.35 13.72 -4.46
C TRP A 294 4.47 13.06 -5.26
N ASP A 295 5.21 12.16 -4.63
CA ASP A 295 6.24 11.34 -5.29
C ASP A 295 5.62 10.16 -6.04
N ALA A 296 4.50 9.64 -5.55
CA ALA A 296 3.65 8.65 -6.21
C ALA A 296 2.18 9.00 -6.01
N VAL A 297 1.33 8.51 -6.90
CA VAL A 297 -0.11 8.78 -6.91
C VAL A 297 -0.85 7.58 -6.35
N ILE A 298 -1.72 7.82 -5.38
CA ILE A 298 -2.64 6.84 -4.84
C ILE A 298 -3.99 6.97 -5.54
N LEU A 299 -4.55 5.84 -5.94
CA LEU A 299 -5.90 5.72 -6.45
C LEU A 299 -6.70 4.79 -5.54
N HIS A 300 -7.71 5.31 -4.88
CA HIS A 300 -8.77 4.47 -4.33
C HIS A 300 -9.85 4.33 -5.40
N PRO A 301 -10.17 3.12 -5.87
CA PRO A 301 -11.17 2.94 -6.91
C PRO A 301 -12.56 3.34 -6.45
N SER A 302 -12.86 4.63 -6.46
CA SER A 302 -14.19 5.19 -6.23
C SER A 302 -14.94 5.39 -7.54
N THR A 303 -16.19 5.85 -7.49
CA THR A 303 -17.16 5.80 -8.59
C THR A 303 -16.60 6.26 -9.92
N TYR A 304 -16.01 7.46 -9.97
CA TYR A 304 -15.41 8.02 -11.17
C TYR A 304 -14.02 8.60 -10.89
N VAL A 305 -13.12 8.31 -11.82
CA VAL A 305 -11.81 8.94 -11.93
C VAL A 305 -11.79 9.81 -13.19
N ARG A 306 -11.35 11.05 -13.06
CA ARG A 306 -11.24 12.00 -14.18
C ARG A 306 -9.78 12.31 -14.47
N TYR A 307 -9.42 12.11 -15.73
CA TYR A 307 -8.08 12.42 -16.22
C TYR A 307 -8.12 12.86 -17.68
N ARG A 308 -7.55 14.03 -18.00
CA ARG A 308 -7.51 14.63 -19.34
C ARG A 308 -8.87 14.68 -20.05
N GLY A 309 -9.89 15.08 -19.29
CA GLY A 309 -11.26 15.21 -19.80
C GLY A 309 -12.00 13.88 -20.03
N ARG A 310 -11.38 12.73 -19.76
CA ARG A 310 -12.02 11.41 -19.80
C ARG A 310 -12.46 10.99 -18.41
N ASN A 311 -13.62 10.36 -18.33
CA ASN A 311 -14.13 9.72 -17.13
C ASN A 311 -13.90 8.21 -17.23
N TYR A 312 -13.38 7.61 -16.15
CA TYR A 312 -13.20 6.18 -15.98
C TYR A 312 -14.07 5.73 -14.82
N ARG A 313 -14.87 4.71 -15.04
CA ARG A 313 -15.68 4.12 -13.99
C ARG A 313 -14.88 3.05 -13.28
N MET A 314 -14.58 3.28 -12.01
CA MET A 314 -13.75 2.34 -11.21
C MET A 314 -14.56 1.34 -10.39
N GLY A 315 -15.89 1.50 -10.37
CA GLY A 315 -16.78 0.73 -9.49
C GLY A 315 -16.96 1.41 -8.15
N ASP A 316 -17.95 0.93 -7.42
CA ASP A 316 -18.26 1.43 -6.09
C ASP A 316 -17.90 0.38 -5.05
N PHE A 317 -17.62 0.82 -3.83
CA PHE A 317 -17.46 -0.04 -2.68
C PHE A 317 -18.59 -1.09 -2.60
N MET A 318 -18.23 -2.35 -2.50
CA MET A 318 -19.16 -3.49 -2.44
C MET A 318 -20.08 -3.68 -3.67
N SER A 319 -19.82 -3.00 -4.78
CA SER A 319 -20.71 -3.01 -5.95
C SER A 319 -20.68 -4.31 -6.76
N LYS A 320 -19.73 -5.22 -6.53
CA LYS A 320 -19.45 -6.40 -7.38
C LYS A 320 -19.27 -6.06 -8.87
N GLN A 321 -18.81 -4.85 -9.17
CA GLN A 321 -18.56 -4.43 -10.54
C GLN A 321 -17.10 -4.70 -10.91
N LEU A 322 -16.90 -5.36 -12.04
CA LEU A 322 -15.57 -5.65 -12.56
C LEU A 322 -14.92 -4.38 -13.15
N THR A 323 -15.66 -3.60 -13.93
CA THR A 323 -15.20 -2.37 -14.62
C THR A 323 -13.81 -2.46 -15.26
N LEU A 324 -13.43 -3.67 -15.71
CA LEU A 324 -12.07 -4.05 -16.04
C LEU A 324 -11.47 -3.20 -17.17
N ARG A 325 -12.32 -2.76 -18.12
CA ARG A 325 -11.88 -1.93 -19.25
C ARG A 325 -11.39 -0.57 -18.74
N ASP A 326 -12.16 0.08 -17.89
CA ASP A 326 -11.81 1.41 -17.38
C ASP A 326 -10.60 1.37 -16.47
N VAL A 327 -10.48 0.33 -15.64
CA VAL A 327 -9.28 0.08 -14.80
C VAL A 327 -8.03 -0.05 -15.67
N ARG A 328 -8.06 -0.91 -16.71
CA ARG A 328 -6.94 -1.07 -17.64
C ARG A 328 -6.62 0.24 -18.38
N ASP A 329 -7.64 0.87 -18.95
CA ASP A 329 -7.47 2.04 -19.81
C ASP A 329 -6.88 3.21 -19.00
N PHE A 330 -7.34 3.44 -17.78
CA PHE A 330 -6.75 4.47 -16.90
C PHE A 330 -5.27 4.21 -16.63
N CYS A 331 -4.90 2.98 -16.26
CA CYS A 331 -3.49 2.63 -16.01
C CYS A 331 -2.62 2.86 -17.26
N VAL A 332 -3.11 2.49 -18.45
CA VAL A 332 -2.39 2.71 -19.71
C VAL A 332 -2.31 4.20 -20.05
N ASP A 333 -3.40 4.96 -19.87
CA ASP A 333 -3.44 6.37 -20.21
C ASP A 333 -2.52 7.23 -19.31
N VAL A 334 -2.23 6.80 -18.08
CA VAL A 334 -1.26 7.48 -17.19
C VAL A 334 0.16 6.94 -17.32
N ALA A 335 0.37 5.82 -18.00
CA ALA A 335 1.67 5.16 -18.08
C ALA A 335 2.79 5.97 -18.77
N HIS A 336 2.45 7.06 -19.45
CA HIS A 336 3.44 7.99 -20.03
C HIS A 336 4.03 8.97 -19.01
N VAL A 337 3.42 9.09 -17.81
CA VAL A 337 3.91 9.98 -16.75
C VAL A 337 4.98 9.23 -15.95
N PRO A 338 6.15 9.85 -15.69
CA PRO A 338 7.24 9.23 -14.92
C PRO A 338 6.95 9.27 -13.40
N LYS A 339 5.79 8.77 -12.99
CA LYS A 339 5.33 8.75 -11.61
C LYS A 339 4.53 7.45 -11.37
N PRO A 340 4.76 6.73 -10.26
CA PRO A 340 4.01 5.54 -9.95
C PRO A 340 2.53 5.84 -9.74
N LEU A 341 1.68 4.91 -10.18
CA LEU A 341 0.28 4.82 -9.79
C LEU A 341 0.11 3.58 -8.92
N VAL A 342 -0.37 3.75 -7.71
CA VAL A 342 -0.79 2.68 -6.81
C VAL A 342 -2.32 2.66 -6.77
N SER A 343 -2.93 1.60 -7.32
CA SER A 343 -4.34 1.31 -7.07
C SER A 343 -4.42 0.75 -5.67
N ASP A 344 -4.57 1.64 -4.74
CA ASP A 344 -4.52 1.37 -3.32
C ASP A 344 -5.94 1.17 -2.78
N GLU A 345 -6.09 0.23 -1.85
CA GLU A 345 -7.38 -0.08 -1.25
C GLU A 345 -8.48 -0.39 -2.27
N ASP A 346 -8.18 -1.24 -3.28
CA ASP A 346 -9.24 -1.70 -4.18
C ASP A 346 -10.28 -2.49 -3.38
N ASN A 347 -11.46 -1.92 -3.26
CA ASN A 347 -12.53 -2.41 -2.40
C ASN A 347 -13.83 -2.73 -3.15
N ALA A 348 -13.81 -2.75 -4.47
CA ALA A 348 -15.02 -2.91 -5.29
C ALA A 348 -15.87 -4.13 -4.90
N ALA A 349 -15.24 -5.21 -4.45
CA ALA A 349 -15.93 -6.43 -4.00
C ALA A 349 -15.40 -6.97 -2.66
N SER A 350 -14.70 -6.16 -1.88
CA SER A 350 -13.96 -6.60 -0.68
C SER A 350 -14.83 -7.21 0.41
N MET A 351 -16.09 -6.84 0.50
CA MET A 351 -17.03 -7.39 1.48
C MET A 351 -17.63 -8.74 1.07
N TYR A 352 -17.37 -9.22 -0.14
CA TYR A 352 -17.91 -10.48 -0.61
C TYR A 352 -16.93 -11.62 -0.35
N ARG A 353 -17.40 -12.65 0.31
CA ARG A 353 -16.62 -13.85 0.68
C ARG A 353 -16.66 -14.96 -0.37
N ASP A 354 -17.53 -14.81 -1.35
CA ASP A 354 -17.69 -15.83 -2.38
C ASP A 354 -16.56 -15.74 -3.43
N PRO A 355 -16.24 -16.84 -4.11
CA PRO A 355 -15.21 -16.86 -5.14
C PRO A 355 -15.46 -15.85 -6.28
N ALA A 356 -16.72 -15.47 -6.53
CA ALA A 356 -17.06 -14.50 -7.57
C ALA A 356 -16.50 -13.11 -7.22
N GLY A 357 -16.66 -12.65 -5.97
CA GLY A 357 -16.06 -11.39 -5.50
C GLY A 357 -14.54 -11.42 -5.58
N TRP A 358 -13.91 -12.52 -5.17
CA TRP A 358 -12.45 -12.65 -5.24
C TRP A 358 -11.94 -12.73 -6.68
N THR A 359 -12.74 -13.30 -7.61
CA THR A 359 -12.43 -13.30 -9.05
C THR A 359 -12.40 -11.87 -9.61
N ILE A 360 -13.26 -10.97 -9.14
CA ILE A 360 -13.19 -9.54 -9.49
C ILE A 360 -11.82 -8.98 -9.12
N HIS A 361 -11.40 -9.15 -7.87
CA HIS A 361 -10.11 -8.62 -7.40
C HIS A 361 -8.93 -9.26 -8.10
N ARG A 362 -8.96 -10.58 -8.38
CA ARG A 362 -7.93 -11.21 -9.21
C ARG A 362 -7.82 -10.53 -10.56
N LYS A 363 -8.93 -10.40 -11.30
CA LYS A 363 -8.91 -9.81 -12.64
C LYS A 363 -8.44 -8.35 -12.62
N ARG A 364 -8.88 -7.56 -11.63
CA ARG A 364 -8.47 -6.15 -11.47
C ARG A 364 -6.99 -6.04 -11.13
N ALA A 365 -6.47 -6.83 -10.21
CA ALA A 365 -5.05 -6.86 -9.86
C ALA A 365 -4.16 -7.18 -11.08
N TRP A 366 -4.50 -8.25 -11.83
CA TRP A 366 -3.76 -8.62 -13.03
C TRP A 366 -3.81 -7.53 -14.11
N ALA A 367 -5.00 -6.99 -14.38
CA ALA A 367 -5.15 -5.92 -15.37
C ALA A 367 -4.36 -4.66 -14.98
N THR A 368 -4.42 -4.26 -13.71
CA THR A 368 -3.69 -3.10 -13.18
C THR A 368 -2.18 -3.27 -13.32
N VAL A 369 -1.64 -4.40 -12.83
CA VAL A 369 -0.18 -4.63 -12.82
C VAL A 369 0.37 -4.80 -14.24
N ILE A 370 -0.30 -5.57 -15.11
CA ILE A 370 0.13 -5.72 -16.51
C ILE A 370 -0.06 -4.43 -17.32
N SER A 371 -0.86 -3.49 -16.84
CA SER A 371 -0.99 -2.15 -17.41
C SER A 371 -0.03 -1.11 -16.79
N GLY A 372 0.93 -1.54 -15.97
CA GLY A 372 2.06 -0.72 -15.52
C GLY A 372 1.83 0.05 -14.22
N ALA A 373 0.86 -0.36 -13.41
CA ALA A 373 0.58 0.21 -12.09
C ALA A 373 0.83 -0.81 -10.96
N HIS A 374 0.66 -0.38 -9.73
CA HIS A 374 0.79 -1.17 -8.50
C HIS A 374 -0.61 -1.46 -7.94
N TYR A 375 -0.74 -2.42 -7.02
CA TYR A 375 -2.05 -2.85 -6.57
C TYR A 375 -2.08 -3.27 -5.11
N ASP A 376 -3.04 -2.75 -4.38
CA ASP A 376 -3.45 -3.20 -3.05
C ASP A 376 -4.94 -3.52 -3.02
N PHE A 377 -5.26 -4.62 -2.39
CA PHE A 377 -6.61 -5.04 -2.06
C PHE A 377 -6.84 -4.91 -0.55
N ILE A 378 -7.87 -4.18 -0.15
CA ILE A 378 -8.27 -4.17 1.26
C ILE A 378 -8.90 -5.51 1.65
N ASP A 379 -8.17 -6.31 2.40
CA ASP A 379 -8.59 -7.68 2.75
C ASP A 379 -9.36 -7.72 4.07
N PHE A 380 -10.65 -7.44 4.01
CA PHE A 380 -11.53 -7.59 5.17
C PHE A 380 -11.69 -9.03 5.67
N SER A 381 -11.07 -10.02 5.03
CA SER A 381 -11.05 -11.40 5.51
C SER A 381 -10.06 -11.62 6.66
N ILE A 382 -9.11 -10.71 6.87
CA ILE A 382 -8.16 -10.77 7.97
C ILE A 382 -8.86 -10.37 9.27
N ARG A 383 -8.65 -11.17 10.31
CA ARG A 383 -9.26 -10.97 11.62
C ARG A 383 -8.18 -10.84 12.69
N VAL A 384 -8.45 -10.06 13.72
CA VAL A 384 -7.66 -10.08 14.93
C VAL A 384 -7.62 -11.49 15.52
N GLY A 385 -6.43 -12.03 15.77
CA GLY A 385 -6.23 -13.41 16.19
C GLY A 385 -6.37 -14.47 15.09
N GLN A 386 -6.60 -14.02 13.84
CA GLN A 386 -6.60 -14.85 12.62
C GLN A 386 -5.90 -14.05 11.52
N GLU A 387 -4.67 -13.71 11.73
CA GLU A 387 -3.90 -12.68 11.06
C GLU A 387 -3.64 -12.97 9.58
N THR A 388 -3.80 -14.23 9.19
CA THR A 388 -3.68 -14.66 7.79
C THR A 388 -5.00 -14.61 7.03
N GLY A 389 -6.06 -14.09 7.63
CA GLY A 389 -7.41 -14.08 7.07
C GLY A 389 -8.16 -15.41 7.23
N THR A 390 -9.22 -15.60 6.46
CA THR A 390 -9.92 -16.88 6.43
C THR A 390 -9.09 -17.91 5.64
N ALA A 391 -9.18 -19.19 6.00
CA ALA A 391 -8.50 -20.26 5.26
C ALA A 391 -8.88 -20.26 3.76
N GLU A 392 -10.08 -19.81 3.44
CA GLU A 392 -10.59 -19.75 2.09
C GLU A 392 -10.01 -18.55 1.31
N SER A 393 -9.95 -17.36 1.89
CA SER A 393 -9.34 -16.20 1.24
C SER A 393 -7.84 -16.41 1.01
N ASN A 394 -7.13 -16.99 1.96
CA ASN A 394 -5.72 -17.32 1.81
C ASN A 394 -5.49 -18.33 0.67
N ARG A 395 -6.32 -19.38 0.62
CA ARG A 395 -6.19 -20.41 -0.40
C ARG A 395 -6.45 -19.88 -1.80
N MET A 396 -7.36 -18.94 -1.96
CA MET A 396 -7.76 -18.45 -3.27
C MET A 396 -7.11 -17.11 -3.62
N LEU A 397 -7.59 -16.01 -3.04
CA LEU A 397 -7.21 -14.67 -3.48
C LEU A 397 -5.72 -14.38 -3.25
N ARG A 398 -5.23 -14.61 -2.03
CA ARG A 398 -3.83 -14.31 -1.70
C ARG A 398 -2.86 -15.24 -2.45
N THR A 399 -3.27 -16.51 -2.72
CA THR A 399 -2.50 -17.41 -3.57
C THR A 399 -2.48 -16.93 -5.02
N TRP A 400 -3.58 -16.40 -5.54
CA TRP A 400 -3.61 -15.82 -6.89
C TRP A 400 -2.71 -14.60 -7.01
N PHE A 401 -2.60 -13.79 -5.97
CA PHE A 401 -1.66 -12.67 -5.94
C PHE A 401 -0.20 -13.16 -5.87
N LYS A 402 0.09 -14.27 -5.18
CA LYS A 402 1.40 -14.92 -5.25
C LYS A 402 1.79 -15.27 -6.69
N HIS A 403 0.82 -15.77 -7.47
CA HIS A 403 1.06 -16.10 -8.89
C HIS A 403 1.38 -14.83 -9.70
N LEU A 404 0.63 -13.75 -9.49
CA LEU A 404 0.89 -12.46 -10.13
C LEU A 404 2.27 -11.91 -9.74
N SER A 405 2.59 -11.88 -8.45
CA SER A 405 3.89 -11.44 -7.96
C SER A 405 5.03 -12.26 -8.56
N THR A 406 4.86 -13.58 -8.63
CA THR A 406 5.86 -14.48 -9.22
C THR A 406 6.09 -14.17 -10.70
N LEU A 407 5.01 -13.96 -11.46
CA LEU A 407 5.12 -13.66 -12.89
C LEU A 407 5.76 -12.29 -13.12
N ILE A 408 5.26 -11.23 -12.48
CA ILE A 408 5.73 -9.88 -12.79
C ILE A 408 7.20 -9.68 -12.38
N HIS A 409 7.63 -10.23 -11.26
CA HIS A 409 9.04 -10.14 -10.84
C HIS A 409 9.97 -11.11 -11.59
N SER A 410 9.44 -11.99 -12.46
CA SER A 410 10.21 -12.76 -13.45
C SER A 410 10.34 -12.08 -14.80
N PHE A 411 9.76 -10.89 -14.94
CA PHE A 411 9.70 -10.11 -16.17
C PHE A 411 10.45 -8.79 -16.00
N ASP A 412 11.10 -8.28 -17.04
CA ASP A 412 11.80 -7.00 -16.97
C ASP A 412 10.84 -5.82 -17.12
N PHE A 413 10.02 -5.58 -16.10
CA PHE A 413 9.05 -4.50 -16.07
C PHE A 413 9.69 -3.10 -16.09
N ILE A 414 10.97 -2.98 -15.75
CA ILE A 414 11.69 -1.70 -15.81
C ILE A 414 11.86 -1.21 -17.25
N ARG A 415 12.24 -2.10 -18.17
CA ARG A 415 12.38 -1.78 -19.59
C ARG A 415 11.06 -1.87 -20.36
N ALA A 416 10.06 -2.45 -19.75
CA ALA A 416 8.80 -2.74 -20.41
C ALA A 416 7.92 -1.51 -20.64
N LYS A 417 7.10 -1.58 -21.66
CA LYS A 417 6.04 -0.63 -22.00
C LYS A 417 4.67 -1.31 -21.90
N PRO A 418 3.76 -0.81 -21.05
CA PRO A 418 2.39 -1.31 -21.01
C PRO A 418 1.58 -0.80 -22.20
N GLY A 419 0.49 -1.49 -22.52
CA GLY A 419 -0.46 -1.07 -23.56
C GLY A 419 0.00 -1.25 -25.01
N VAL A 420 1.16 -1.86 -25.27
CA VAL A 420 1.65 -2.11 -26.62
C VAL A 420 0.87 -3.26 -27.27
N PRO A 421 0.18 -3.04 -28.40
CA PRO A 421 -0.72 -4.02 -28.99
C PRO A 421 0.05 -5.04 -29.87
N TRP A 422 0.67 -6.05 -29.28
CA TRP A 422 1.32 -7.14 -29.99
C TRP A 422 0.41 -8.35 -30.25
N LEU A 423 -0.71 -8.44 -29.53
CA LEU A 423 -1.75 -9.43 -29.70
C LEU A 423 -2.92 -8.78 -30.45
N ARG A 424 -3.06 -9.07 -31.75
CA ARG A 424 -4.00 -8.40 -32.66
C ARG A 424 -5.43 -8.91 -32.52
N LYS A 425 -5.59 -10.20 -32.21
CA LYS A 425 -6.90 -10.83 -31.99
C LYS A 425 -6.87 -11.69 -30.76
N ALA A 426 -7.97 -11.66 -30.03
CA ALA A 426 -8.24 -12.53 -28.90
C ALA A 426 -9.68 -13.05 -28.99
N PRO A 427 -9.99 -14.19 -28.37
CA PRO A 427 -11.37 -14.67 -28.28
C PRO A 427 -12.26 -13.63 -27.60
N ARG A 428 -13.44 -13.38 -28.15
CA ARG A 428 -14.44 -12.55 -27.47
C ARG A 428 -15.09 -13.35 -26.36
N PRO A 429 -15.40 -12.75 -25.20
CA PRO A 429 -15.34 -11.31 -24.84
C PRO A 429 -14.07 -10.89 -24.09
N ALA A 430 -12.93 -11.58 -24.26
CA ALA A 430 -11.71 -11.27 -23.54
C ALA A 430 -11.24 -9.83 -23.75
N LEU A 431 -10.93 -9.14 -22.66
CA LEU A 431 -10.17 -7.91 -22.63
C LEU A 431 -8.69 -8.25 -22.53
N VAL A 432 -7.85 -7.53 -23.28
CA VAL A 432 -6.40 -7.77 -23.32
C VAL A 432 -5.66 -6.61 -22.64
N SER A 433 -4.85 -6.91 -21.63
CA SER A 433 -3.83 -6.00 -21.09
C SER A 433 -2.45 -6.49 -21.52
N THR A 434 -1.55 -5.61 -21.93
CA THR A 434 -0.23 -6.00 -22.45
C THR A 434 0.90 -5.26 -21.76
N MET A 435 2.07 -5.92 -21.68
CA MET A 435 3.32 -5.32 -21.26
C MET A 435 4.47 -5.94 -22.08
N VAL A 436 5.34 -5.11 -22.65
CA VAL A 436 6.29 -5.54 -23.69
C VAL A 436 7.69 -4.99 -23.45
N VAL A 437 8.68 -5.88 -23.41
CA VAL A 437 10.09 -5.55 -23.66
C VAL A 437 10.36 -5.81 -25.13
N GLU A 438 10.38 -4.77 -25.94
CA GLU A 438 10.36 -4.86 -27.38
C GLU A 438 11.55 -5.71 -27.90
N GLY A 439 11.23 -6.68 -28.77
CA GLY A 439 12.20 -7.60 -29.37
C GLY A 439 12.64 -8.73 -28.43
N GLU A 440 12.21 -8.78 -27.18
CA GLU A 440 12.70 -9.74 -26.18
C GLU A 440 11.60 -10.53 -25.49
N ASP A 441 10.64 -9.86 -24.80
CA ASP A 441 9.66 -10.53 -23.93
C ASP A 441 8.31 -9.80 -23.94
N TYR A 442 7.24 -10.53 -24.09
CA TYR A 442 5.91 -10.03 -24.37
C TYR A 442 4.90 -10.70 -23.46
N LEU A 443 4.15 -9.92 -22.68
CA LEU A 443 3.04 -10.38 -21.86
C LEU A 443 1.71 -9.87 -22.42
N ALA A 444 0.70 -10.74 -22.48
CA ALA A 444 -0.69 -10.39 -22.69
C ALA A 444 -1.57 -11.14 -21.68
N TYR A 445 -2.25 -10.39 -20.85
CA TYR A 445 -3.28 -10.90 -19.94
C TYR A 445 -4.63 -10.79 -20.63
N LEU A 446 -5.31 -11.91 -20.79
CA LEU A 446 -6.64 -12.03 -21.40
C LEU A 446 -7.63 -12.36 -20.29
N ALA A 447 -8.63 -11.52 -20.09
CA ALA A 447 -9.64 -11.73 -19.08
C ALA A 447 -11.05 -11.58 -19.64
N ASP A 448 -11.96 -12.45 -19.25
CA ASP A 448 -13.39 -12.27 -19.47
C ASP A 448 -13.82 -10.94 -18.83
N ALA A 449 -14.21 -9.98 -19.67
CA ALA A 449 -14.58 -8.62 -19.25
C ALA A 449 -16.08 -8.47 -18.96
N ARG A 450 -16.85 -9.55 -19.06
CA ARG A 450 -18.27 -9.52 -18.69
C ARG A 450 -18.40 -9.28 -17.19
N GLU A 451 -19.35 -8.43 -16.84
CA GLU A 451 -19.73 -8.24 -15.43
C GLU A 451 -20.33 -9.53 -14.86
N LEU A 452 -20.20 -9.74 -13.57
CA LEU A 452 -20.72 -10.95 -12.92
C LEU A 452 -22.26 -11.09 -13.01
N SER A 453 -22.96 -10.02 -13.32
CA SER A 453 -24.40 -10.04 -13.59
C SER A 453 -24.76 -10.67 -14.94
N ASP A 454 -23.79 -10.82 -15.85
CA ASP A 454 -23.98 -11.52 -17.11
C ASP A 454 -24.00 -13.04 -16.87
N PRO A 455 -25.09 -13.74 -17.25
CA PRO A 455 -25.18 -15.20 -17.02
C PRO A 455 -24.06 -16.00 -17.69
N ALA A 456 -23.42 -15.44 -18.71
CA ALA A 456 -22.31 -16.08 -19.41
C ALA A 456 -20.93 -15.74 -18.80
N ALA A 457 -20.88 -14.92 -17.72
CA ALA A 457 -19.63 -14.62 -17.06
C ALA A 457 -18.93 -15.88 -16.55
N GLY A 458 -17.64 -16.01 -16.88
CA GLY A 458 -16.86 -17.20 -16.52
C GLY A 458 -17.08 -18.42 -17.43
N SER A 459 -18.01 -18.37 -18.40
CA SER A 459 -18.10 -19.46 -19.39
C SER A 459 -16.80 -19.61 -20.16
N PRO A 460 -16.39 -20.85 -20.49
CA PRO A 460 -15.14 -21.10 -21.20
C PRO A 460 -15.02 -20.30 -22.50
N MET A 461 -13.88 -19.68 -22.67
CA MET A 461 -13.50 -18.96 -23.89
C MET A 461 -12.45 -19.79 -24.63
N ALA A 462 -12.59 -19.91 -25.93
CA ALA A 462 -11.67 -20.62 -26.80
C ALA A 462 -11.56 -19.92 -28.15
N GLY A 463 -10.52 -20.22 -28.89
CA GLY A 463 -10.31 -19.73 -30.25
C GLY A 463 -8.88 -19.23 -30.47
N ALA A 464 -8.61 -18.82 -31.71
CA ALA A 464 -7.30 -18.37 -32.11
C ALA A 464 -6.96 -17.00 -31.53
N VAL A 465 -5.75 -16.85 -31.05
CA VAL A 465 -5.07 -15.55 -30.92
C VAL A 465 -4.21 -15.30 -32.13
N GLU A 466 -4.11 -14.02 -32.54
CA GLU A 466 -3.19 -13.59 -33.56
C GLU A 466 -2.14 -12.67 -32.94
N VAL A 467 -0.89 -13.10 -33.03
CA VAL A 467 0.25 -12.37 -32.47
C VAL A 467 1.09 -11.73 -33.58
N ASP A 468 1.59 -10.55 -33.32
CA ASP A 468 2.48 -9.80 -34.22
C ASP A 468 3.78 -9.50 -33.48
N LEU A 469 4.78 -10.32 -33.74
CA LEU A 469 6.09 -10.25 -33.10
C LEU A 469 7.14 -9.85 -34.13
N PRO A 470 8.16 -9.05 -33.77
CA PRO A 470 9.32 -8.79 -34.65
C PRO A 470 9.99 -10.08 -35.13
N GLY A 471 10.77 -10.00 -36.23
CA GLY A 471 11.48 -11.16 -36.76
C GLY A 471 12.36 -11.86 -35.71
N GLY A 472 12.30 -13.19 -35.68
CA GLY A 472 13.02 -14.04 -34.76
C GLY A 472 12.19 -15.24 -34.31
N MET A 473 12.83 -16.16 -33.58
CA MET A 473 12.13 -17.29 -32.98
C MET A 473 11.69 -16.97 -31.56
N TYR A 474 10.47 -17.34 -31.23
CA TYR A 474 9.88 -17.12 -29.90
C TYR A 474 9.36 -18.41 -29.31
N GLU A 475 9.52 -18.54 -28.00
CA GLU A 475 8.82 -19.53 -27.17
C GLU A 475 7.58 -18.88 -26.58
N VAL A 476 6.41 -19.44 -26.90
CA VAL A 476 5.12 -19.00 -26.36
C VAL A 476 4.62 -19.98 -25.34
N ARG A 477 4.28 -19.50 -24.15
CA ARG A 477 3.66 -20.26 -23.07
C ARG A 477 2.40 -19.59 -22.57
N LEU A 478 1.48 -20.39 -22.11
CA LEU A 478 0.30 -19.95 -21.38
C LEU A 478 0.60 -20.09 -19.88
N PHE A 479 0.18 -19.07 -19.12
CA PHE A 479 0.28 -19.08 -17.67
C PHE A 479 -1.13 -18.93 -17.07
N SER A 480 -1.44 -19.78 -16.10
CA SER A 480 -2.75 -19.76 -15.41
C SER A 480 -2.68 -18.85 -14.17
N PRO A 481 -3.44 -17.75 -14.10
CA PRO A 481 -3.52 -16.92 -12.91
C PRO A 481 -4.02 -17.65 -11.68
N THR A 482 -4.86 -18.68 -11.86
CA THR A 482 -5.47 -19.44 -10.76
C THR A 482 -4.56 -20.53 -10.20
N THR A 483 -3.79 -21.22 -11.05
CA THR A 483 -2.95 -22.34 -10.61
C THR A 483 -1.46 -22.00 -10.53
N GLY A 484 -1.03 -20.89 -11.15
CA GLY A 484 0.38 -20.54 -11.31
C GLY A 484 1.14 -21.46 -12.29
N GLY A 485 0.43 -22.35 -12.97
CA GLY A 485 1.01 -23.33 -13.90
C GLY A 485 1.34 -22.74 -15.26
N LEU A 486 2.39 -23.28 -15.89
CA LEU A 486 2.80 -22.98 -17.26
C LEU A 486 2.42 -24.12 -18.20
N SER A 487 1.94 -23.80 -19.42
CA SER A 487 1.75 -24.77 -20.48
C SER A 487 3.10 -25.25 -21.05
N PRO A 488 3.11 -26.37 -21.78
CA PRO A 488 4.21 -26.66 -22.70
C PRO A 488 4.48 -25.48 -23.64
N ALA A 489 5.74 -25.33 -24.03
CA ALA A 489 6.14 -24.26 -24.95
C ALA A 489 5.71 -24.57 -26.39
N VAL A 490 5.24 -23.54 -27.10
CA VAL A 490 5.03 -23.56 -28.54
C VAL A 490 6.06 -22.61 -29.16
N ARG A 491 6.78 -23.06 -30.18
CA ARG A 491 7.71 -22.20 -30.91
C ARG A 491 7.00 -21.55 -32.10
N ILE A 492 7.16 -20.26 -32.25
CA ILE A 492 6.63 -19.49 -33.36
C ILE A 492 7.72 -18.59 -33.97
N GLU A 493 7.65 -18.40 -35.27
CA GLU A 493 8.51 -17.47 -36.01
C GLU A 493 7.83 -16.12 -36.13
N GLY A 494 8.50 -15.04 -35.66
CA GLY A 494 8.05 -13.67 -35.82
C GLY A 494 8.34 -13.09 -37.22
N GLY A 495 8.04 -11.81 -37.42
CA GLY A 495 8.20 -11.08 -38.67
C GLY A 495 6.95 -11.06 -39.55
N LYS A 496 5.92 -11.81 -39.19
CA LYS A 496 4.57 -11.78 -39.79
C LYS A 496 3.54 -12.22 -38.73
N PRO A 497 2.28 -11.80 -38.87
CA PRO A 497 1.23 -12.25 -37.96
C PRO A 497 1.11 -13.78 -37.95
N GLN A 498 1.10 -14.35 -36.75
CA GLN A 498 0.96 -15.78 -36.51
C GLN A 498 -0.29 -16.05 -35.72
N LYS A 499 -0.96 -17.15 -36.02
CA LYS A 499 -2.13 -17.61 -35.27
C LYS A 499 -1.79 -18.88 -34.50
N PHE A 500 -2.28 -19.00 -33.30
CA PHE A 500 -2.30 -20.25 -32.56
C PHE A 500 -3.60 -20.37 -31.76
N GLU A 501 -4.05 -21.60 -31.57
CA GLU A 501 -5.29 -21.87 -30.84
C GLU A 501 -5.02 -21.86 -29.32
N LEU A 502 -5.87 -21.14 -28.59
CA LEU A 502 -5.92 -21.26 -27.13
C LEU A 502 -6.77 -22.46 -26.76
N LEU A 503 -6.26 -23.25 -25.82
CA LEU A 503 -7.11 -24.20 -25.12
C LEU A 503 -8.24 -23.44 -24.40
N PRO A 504 -9.43 -24.05 -24.25
CA PRO A 504 -10.51 -23.44 -23.50
C PRO A 504 -10.04 -23.02 -22.10
N PHE A 505 -10.33 -21.79 -21.72
CA PHE A 505 -10.00 -21.25 -20.42
C PHE A 505 -11.21 -20.49 -19.83
N GLU A 506 -11.36 -20.58 -18.53
CA GLU A 506 -12.37 -19.85 -17.79
C GLU A 506 -11.74 -18.59 -17.17
N HIS A 507 -12.49 -17.52 -17.16
CA HIS A 507 -12.16 -16.24 -16.54
C HIS A 507 -10.93 -15.52 -17.11
N ASP A 508 -9.74 -16.12 -17.07
CA ASP A 508 -8.50 -15.41 -17.42
C ASP A 508 -7.32 -16.35 -17.73
N ILE A 509 -6.41 -15.86 -18.56
CA ILE A 509 -5.16 -16.52 -18.92
C ILE A 509 -4.09 -15.48 -19.33
N VAL A 510 -2.82 -15.83 -19.16
CA VAL A 510 -1.70 -15.02 -19.66
C VAL A 510 -1.02 -15.74 -20.83
N VAL A 511 -0.74 -15.00 -21.88
CA VAL A 511 0.15 -15.41 -22.98
C VAL A 511 1.48 -14.71 -22.81
N ARG A 512 2.58 -15.47 -22.71
CA ARG A 512 3.93 -14.92 -22.69
C ARG A 512 4.71 -15.43 -23.90
N ALA A 513 5.31 -14.52 -24.66
CA ALA A 513 6.19 -14.85 -25.77
C ALA A 513 7.60 -14.33 -25.48
N THR A 514 8.57 -15.23 -25.35
CA THR A 514 9.96 -14.87 -25.06
C THR A 514 10.85 -15.23 -26.26
N ARG A 515 11.66 -14.28 -26.72
CA ARG A 515 12.57 -14.50 -27.86
C ARG A 515 13.65 -15.50 -27.49
N LEU A 516 13.84 -16.49 -28.36
CA LEU A 516 14.97 -17.41 -28.24
C LEU A 516 16.24 -16.71 -28.76
N ARG A 517 17.32 -16.82 -27.99
CA ARG A 517 18.65 -16.27 -28.33
C ARG A 517 19.39 -17.17 -29.30
#